data_754b5c7054806622e43cfc023da7522e
#
_entry.id   754b5c7054806622e43cfc023da7522e
#
_cell.length_a   1.000
_cell.length_b   1.000
_cell.length_c   1.000
_cell.angle_alpha   90.00
_cell.angle_beta   90.00
_cell.angle_gamma   90.00
#
_symmetry.space_group_name_H-M   'P 1'
#
loop_
_entity.id
_entity.type
_entity.pdbx_description
1 polymer ?
#
loop_
_entity_poly.entity_id
_entity_poly.type
_entity_poly.pdbx_seq_one_letter_code
_entity_poly.pdbx_strand_id
1 'polypeptide(L)'
;MKIELPNSFEDLTIKDMVTLHTSPSDEVCLMNLCGVHREDLLKLPKRLLDEAYDHLNTLRSQEGGQHLTRLTLDGEAYGFINDWDSFSFGEYIDMTTYAQDVYTNATKMMALLYRPIVLDQGDTYTIAPYTTKENHHIFEAAPATLFGGAMLFFCNSKRRLLSSLRVSLSQTLTQASLGLSGDGIPLSTPSPMKTS
;
A
#
# COMPACT_ATOMS: atom_id res chain seq x y z
N MET A 1 -12.94 -36.20 -8.26
CA MET A 1 -12.93 -34.74 -8.32
C MET A 1 -11.50 -34.26 -8.29
N LYS A 2 -11.12 -33.27 -9.09
CA LYS A 2 -9.77 -32.69 -9.12
C LYS A 2 -9.88 -31.32 -8.50
N ILE A 3 -9.10 -31.04 -7.47
CA ILE A 3 -8.94 -29.68 -6.94
C ILE A 3 -7.85 -29.02 -7.78
N GLU A 4 -8.17 -27.92 -8.42
CA GLU A 4 -7.20 -27.15 -9.19
C GLU A 4 -6.88 -25.87 -8.40
N LEU A 5 -5.70 -25.83 -7.81
CA LEU A 5 -5.14 -24.66 -7.16
C LEU A 5 -4.25 -23.90 -8.14
N PRO A 6 -4.15 -22.58 -8.02
CA PRO A 6 -3.13 -21.79 -8.72
C PRO A 6 -1.73 -22.32 -8.42
N ASN A 7 -0.87 -22.42 -9.44
CA ASN A 7 0.47 -23.00 -9.25
C ASN A 7 1.43 -22.04 -8.52
N SER A 8 1.23 -20.72 -8.72
CA SER A 8 2.09 -19.70 -8.17
C SER A 8 1.27 -18.45 -7.80
N PHE A 9 1.88 -17.53 -7.06
CA PHE A 9 1.28 -16.23 -6.73
C PHE A 9 0.99 -15.40 -7.99
N GLU A 10 1.71 -15.61 -9.08
CA GLU A 10 1.51 -14.91 -10.36
C GLU A 10 0.19 -15.31 -11.05
N ASP A 11 -0.34 -16.49 -10.73
CA ASP A 11 -1.60 -16.99 -11.29
C ASP A 11 -2.83 -16.45 -10.52
N LEU A 12 -2.61 -15.78 -9.37
CA LEU A 12 -3.68 -15.25 -8.53
C LEU A 12 -4.18 -13.90 -9.03
N THR A 13 -5.49 -13.70 -8.91
CA THR A 13 -6.09 -12.36 -8.94
C THR A 13 -6.01 -11.69 -7.58
N ILE A 14 -6.25 -10.37 -7.52
CA ILE A 14 -6.36 -9.65 -6.23
C ILE A 14 -7.48 -10.25 -5.37
N LYS A 15 -8.59 -10.69 -5.98
CA LYS A 15 -9.68 -11.38 -5.27
C LYS A 15 -9.23 -12.70 -4.64
N ASP A 16 -8.46 -13.48 -5.38
CA ASP A 16 -7.91 -14.75 -4.89
C ASP A 16 -6.91 -14.50 -3.75
N MET A 17 -6.05 -13.50 -3.89
CA MET A 17 -5.12 -13.08 -2.85
C MET A 17 -5.86 -12.62 -1.58
N VAL A 18 -6.91 -11.82 -1.71
CA VAL A 18 -7.77 -11.45 -0.57
C VAL A 18 -8.34 -12.69 0.09
N THR A 19 -8.93 -13.61 -0.69
CA THR A 19 -9.46 -14.87 -0.19
C THR A 19 -8.40 -15.68 0.54
N LEU A 20 -7.20 -15.78 -0.03
CA LEU A 20 -6.07 -16.53 0.54
C LEU A 20 -5.65 -16.01 1.92
N HIS A 21 -5.67 -14.69 2.13
CA HIS A 21 -5.18 -14.07 3.35
C HIS A 21 -6.28 -13.75 4.39
N THR A 22 -7.55 -13.64 3.98
CA THR A 22 -8.65 -13.25 4.87
C THR A 22 -9.58 -14.39 5.26
N SER A 23 -9.46 -15.56 4.62
CA SER A 23 -10.30 -16.72 4.96
C SER A 23 -10.04 -17.19 6.40
N PRO A 24 -11.10 -17.52 7.17
CA PRO A 24 -10.97 -17.88 8.59
C PRO A 24 -10.31 -19.25 8.81
N SER A 25 -10.23 -20.09 7.79
CA SER A 25 -9.56 -21.39 7.81
C SER A 25 -9.13 -21.82 6.41
N ASP A 26 -8.17 -22.76 6.33
CA ASP A 26 -7.71 -23.33 5.07
C ASP A 26 -8.83 -24.09 4.34
N GLU A 27 -9.75 -24.71 5.08
CA GLU A 27 -10.93 -25.35 4.50
C GLU A 27 -11.79 -24.33 3.73
N VAL A 28 -12.11 -23.20 4.36
CA VAL A 28 -12.90 -22.12 3.74
C VAL A 28 -12.12 -21.47 2.59
N CYS A 29 -10.82 -21.33 2.73
CA CYS A 29 -9.94 -20.83 1.68
C CYS A 29 -10.01 -21.73 0.43
N LEU A 30 -9.85 -23.04 0.57
CA LEU A 30 -9.97 -24.00 -0.52
C LEU A 30 -11.34 -23.97 -1.18
N MET A 31 -12.41 -23.93 -0.37
CA MET A 31 -13.78 -23.85 -0.90
C MET A 31 -13.97 -22.63 -1.79
N ASN A 32 -13.48 -21.47 -1.36
CA ASN A 32 -13.66 -20.23 -2.09
C ASN A 32 -12.74 -20.11 -3.33
N LEU A 33 -11.46 -20.52 -3.21
CA LEU A 33 -10.51 -20.47 -4.32
C LEU A 33 -10.85 -21.47 -5.42
N CYS A 34 -11.24 -22.69 -5.04
CA CYS A 34 -11.48 -23.77 -6.00
C CYS A 34 -12.97 -23.90 -6.39
N GLY A 35 -13.86 -23.10 -5.78
CA GLY A 35 -15.31 -23.21 -6.03
C GLY A 35 -15.91 -24.57 -5.65
N VAL A 36 -15.36 -25.25 -4.63
CA VAL A 36 -15.79 -26.60 -4.22
C VAL A 36 -16.65 -26.53 -2.96
N HIS A 37 -17.56 -27.50 -2.82
CA HIS A 37 -18.39 -27.60 -1.62
C HIS A 37 -17.69 -28.41 -0.53
N ARG A 38 -18.04 -28.12 0.74
CA ARG A 38 -17.50 -28.82 1.90
C ARG A 38 -17.66 -30.33 1.82
N GLU A 39 -18.82 -30.79 1.35
CA GLU A 39 -19.12 -32.21 1.18
C GLU A 39 -18.15 -32.93 0.24
N ASP A 40 -17.61 -32.23 -0.73
CA ASP A 40 -16.64 -32.76 -1.67
C ASP A 40 -15.25 -32.84 -1.07
N LEU A 41 -14.85 -31.84 -0.25
CA LEU A 41 -13.61 -31.90 0.52
C LEU A 41 -13.60 -33.09 1.49
N LEU A 42 -14.72 -33.35 2.16
CA LEU A 42 -14.86 -34.51 3.08
C LEU A 42 -14.70 -35.88 2.43
N LYS A 43 -14.85 -35.97 1.12
CA LYS A 43 -14.64 -37.23 0.36
C LYS A 43 -13.19 -37.46 -0.06
N LEU A 44 -12.33 -36.40 0.08
CA LEU A 44 -10.94 -36.52 -0.34
C LEU A 44 -10.10 -37.32 0.65
N PRO A 45 -9.11 -38.06 0.16
CA PRO A 45 -8.09 -38.62 1.02
C PRO A 45 -7.38 -37.55 1.83
N LYS A 46 -7.18 -37.81 3.14
CA LYS A 46 -6.52 -36.82 4.05
C LYS A 46 -5.21 -36.33 3.49
N ARG A 47 -4.39 -37.21 2.88
CA ARG A 47 -3.10 -36.83 2.29
C ARG A 47 -3.23 -35.73 1.23
N LEU A 48 -4.23 -35.79 0.36
CA LEU A 48 -4.44 -34.76 -0.69
C LEU A 48 -4.90 -33.44 -0.09
N LEU A 49 -5.64 -33.49 1.02
CA LEU A 49 -6.05 -32.31 1.74
C LEU A 49 -4.86 -31.63 2.45
N ASP A 50 -3.99 -32.42 3.08
CA ASP A 50 -2.76 -31.94 3.71
C ASP A 50 -1.83 -31.30 2.65
N GLU A 51 -1.65 -31.95 1.49
CA GLU A 51 -0.88 -31.39 0.36
C GLU A 51 -1.46 -30.06 -0.15
N ALA A 52 -2.79 -29.94 -0.21
CA ALA A 52 -3.46 -28.70 -0.61
C ALA A 52 -3.25 -27.58 0.43
N TYR A 53 -3.30 -27.87 1.72
CA TYR A 53 -3.03 -26.90 2.78
C TYR A 53 -1.57 -26.43 2.77
N ASP A 54 -0.62 -27.33 2.56
CA ASP A 54 0.80 -26.99 2.43
C ASP A 54 1.03 -26.08 1.22
N HIS A 55 0.30 -26.33 0.13
CA HIS A 55 0.36 -25.48 -1.06
C HIS A 55 -0.22 -24.09 -0.80
N LEU A 56 -1.36 -23.96 -0.09
CA LEU A 56 -1.90 -22.66 0.32
C LEU A 56 -0.88 -21.86 1.16
N ASN A 57 -0.19 -22.53 2.10
CA ASN A 57 0.84 -21.89 2.92
C ASN A 57 2.04 -21.44 2.07
N THR A 58 2.39 -22.22 1.06
CA THR A 58 3.42 -21.81 0.08
C THR A 58 3.00 -20.58 -0.69
N LEU A 59 1.75 -20.52 -1.20
CA LEU A 59 1.22 -19.35 -1.89
C LEU A 59 1.20 -18.09 -0.99
N ARG A 60 0.81 -18.25 0.29
CA ARG A 60 0.81 -17.14 1.28
C ARG A 60 2.20 -16.59 1.56
N SER A 61 3.22 -17.42 1.47
CA SER A 61 4.61 -17.02 1.68
C SER A 61 5.26 -16.37 0.46
N GLN A 62 4.64 -16.51 -0.70
CA GLN A 62 5.11 -15.88 -1.93
C GLN A 62 4.71 -14.40 -1.93
N GLU A 63 5.69 -13.56 -2.04
CA GLU A 63 5.52 -12.12 -2.24
C GLU A 63 6.20 -11.74 -3.55
N GLY A 64 5.62 -10.82 -4.25
CA GLY A 64 6.24 -10.34 -5.47
C GLY A 64 5.30 -9.41 -6.22
N GLY A 65 5.89 -8.71 -7.18
CA GLY A 65 5.13 -7.87 -8.07
C GLY A 65 6.01 -6.84 -8.73
N GLN A 66 5.60 -6.45 -9.92
CA GLN A 66 6.21 -5.35 -10.64
C GLN A 66 5.32 -4.12 -10.47
N HIS A 67 5.93 -3.02 -10.05
CA HIS A 67 5.24 -1.75 -10.06
C HIS A 67 5.01 -1.30 -11.52
N LEU A 68 3.75 -1.10 -11.89
CA LEU A 68 3.36 -0.56 -13.18
C LEU A 68 2.86 0.87 -12.99
N THR A 69 3.35 1.79 -13.81
CA THR A 69 2.85 3.16 -13.80
C THR A 69 1.55 3.32 -14.56
N ARG A 70 1.25 2.40 -15.47
CA ARG A 70 0.03 2.37 -16.28
C ARG A 70 -0.48 0.95 -16.40
N LEU A 71 -1.79 0.80 -16.45
CA LEU A 71 -2.46 -0.48 -16.70
C LEU A 71 -3.79 -0.24 -17.44
N THR A 72 -4.32 -1.28 -18.05
CA THR A 72 -5.64 -1.26 -18.68
C THR A 72 -6.52 -2.30 -18.00
N LEU A 73 -7.69 -1.86 -17.50
CA LEU A 73 -8.72 -2.72 -16.94
C LEU A 73 -10.04 -2.42 -17.64
N ASP A 74 -10.74 -3.46 -18.05
CA ASP A 74 -12.03 -3.37 -18.75
C ASP A 74 -12.02 -2.39 -19.94
N GLY A 75 -10.86 -2.27 -20.61
CA GLY A 75 -10.69 -1.37 -21.77
C GLY A 75 -10.41 0.09 -21.42
N GLU A 76 -10.36 0.44 -20.13
CA GLU A 76 -10.04 1.78 -19.65
C GLU A 76 -8.59 1.84 -19.12
N ALA A 77 -7.90 2.95 -19.43
CA ALA A 77 -6.51 3.17 -19.00
C ALA A 77 -6.47 3.81 -17.60
N TYR A 78 -5.68 3.23 -16.73
CA TYR A 78 -5.43 3.71 -15.36
C TYR A 78 -3.97 4.10 -15.20
N GLY A 79 -3.73 5.20 -14.50
CA GLY A 79 -2.40 5.68 -14.13
C GLY A 79 -2.18 5.60 -12.62
N PHE A 80 -0.98 5.20 -12.23
CA PHE A 80 -0.57 5.22 -10.83
C PHE A 80 -0.29 6.64 -10.35
N ILE A 81 -0.63 6.96 -9.11
CA ILE A 81 -0.27 8.23 -8.50
C ILE A 81 1.24 8.26 -8.23
N ASN A 82 1.97 9.09 -9.00
CA ASN A 82 3.43 9.15 -8.94
C ASN A 82 3.96 10.18 -7.94
N ASP A 83 3.13 11.14 -7.58
CA ASP A 83 3.51 12.28 -6.74
C ASP A 83 2.76 12.27 -5.41
N TRP A 84 3.50 12.02 -4.34
CA TRP A 84 2.97 12.02 -2.99
C TRP A 84 2.67 13.43 -2.46
N ASP A 85 3.31 14.45 -3.00
CA ASP A 85 3.07 15.84 -2.62
C ASP A 85 1.71 16.31 -3.15
N SER A 86 1.17 15.62 -4.17
CA SER A 86 -0.18 15.84 -4.69
C SER A 86 -1.28 15.10 -3.93
N PHE A 87 -0.93 14.29 -2.92
CA PHE A 87 -1.88 13.54 -2.11
C PHE A 87 -2.76 14.49 -1.29
N SER A 88 -4.06 14.47 -1.53
CA SER A 88 -5.00 15.25 -0.73
C SER A 88 -5.12 14.69 0.69
N PHE A 89 -5.62 15.50 1.62
CA PHE A 89 -5.86 15.05 2.99
C PHE A 89 -6.88 13.91 3.07
N GLY A 90 -7.88 13.90 2.17
CA GLY A 90 -8.85 12.81 2.06
C GLY A 90 -8.20 11.48 1.63
N GLU A 91 -7.34 11.52 0.61
CA GLU A 91 -6.57 10.35 0.17
C GLU A 91 -5.67 9.81 1.28
N TYR A 92 -5.03 10.71 2.04
CA TYR A 92 -4.21 10.32 3.18
C TYR A 92 -5.02 9.60 4.28
N ILE A 93 -6.21 10.13 4.64
CA ILE A 93 -7.09 9.49 5.63
C ILE A 93 -7.51 8.11 5.15
N ASP A 94 -7.96 7.98 3.90
CA ASP A 94 -8.44 6.72 3.36
C ASP A 94 -7.30 5.71 3.23
N MET A 95 -6.11 6.13 2.76
CA MET A 95 -4.94 5.26 2.70
C MET A 95 -4.54 4.75 4.08
N THR A 96 -4.51 5.61 5.11
CA THR A 96 -4.16 5.19 6.47
C THR A 96 -5.21 4.28 7.09
N THR A 97 -6.47 4.47 6.74
CA THR A 97 -7.58 3.61 7.17
C THR A 97 -7.48 2.23 6.51
N TYR A 98 -7.27 2.18 5.19
CA TYR A 98 -7.16 0.91 4.45
C TYR A 98 -5.89 0.13 4.83
N ALA A 99 -4.81 0.82 5.17
CA ALA A 99 -3.56 0.20 5.60
C ALA A 99 -3.64 -0.51 6.96
N GLN A 100 -4.74 -0.37 7.72
CA GLN A 100 -4.94 -1.11 8.96
C GLN A 100 -5.23 -2.60 8.71
N ASP A 101 -5.88 -2.90 7.59
CA ASP A 101 -6.09 -4.27 7.10
C ASP A 101 -5.89 -4.29 5.58
N VAL A 102 -4.64 -4.49 5.20
CA VAL A 102 -4.15 -4.34 3.83
C VAL A 102 -4.84 -5.31 2.87
N TYR A 103 -5.05 -6.56 3.29
CA TYR A 103 -5.65 -7.56 2.43
C TYR A 103 -7.15 -7.34 2.25
N THR A 104 -7.90 -7.13 3.33
CA THR A 104 -9.35 -6.85 3.25
C THR A 104 -9.63 -5.58 2.43
N ASN A 105 -8.75 -4.59 2.47
CA ASN A 105 -8.92 -3.34 1.73
C ASN A 105 -8.09 -3.27 0.43
N ALA A 106 -7.55 -4.38 -0.06
CA ALA A 106 -6.64 -4.41 -1.20
C ALA A 106 -7.21 -3.69 -2.44
N THR A 107 -8.44 -3.98 -2.84
CA THR A 107 -9.09 -3.36 -4.00
C THR A 107 -9.31 -1.86 -3.81
N LYS A 108 -9.66 -1.41 -2.59
CA LYS A 108 -9.82 0.02 -2.27
C LYS A 108 -8.48 0.76 -2.30
N MET A 109 -7.41 0.13 -1.81
CA MET A 109 -6.06 0.68 -1.91
C MET A 109 -5.63 0.81 -3.37
N MET A 110 -5.95 -0.19 -4.20
CA MET A 110 -5.68 -0.12 -5.64
C MET A 110 -6.45 1.01 -6.31
N ALA A 111 -7.75 1.18 -6.02
CA ALA A 111 -8.58 2.26 -6.57
C ALA A 111 -8.10 3.66 -6.12
N LEU A 112 -7.50 3.77 -4.95
CA LEU A 112 -6.90 5.02 -4.49
C LEU A 112 -5.60 5.33 -5.23
N LEU A 113 -4.78 4.31 -5.50
CA LEU A 113 -3.47 4.46 -6.13
C LEU A 113 -3.52 4.51 -7.66
N TYR A 114 -4.48 3.80 -8.28
CA TYR A 114 -4.68 3.76 -9.72
C TYR A 114 -6.02 4.40 -10.08
N ARG A 115 -5.97 5.45 -10.86
CA ARG A 115 -7.16 6.19 -11.30
C ARG A 115 -7.22 6.31 -12.81
N PRO A 116 -8.42 6.47 -13.40
CA PRO A 116 -8.56 6.67 -14.82
C PRO A 116 -7.66 7.78 -15.35
N ILE A 117 -7.00 7.54 -16.48
CA ILE A 117 -6.20 8.56 -17.17
C ILE A 117 -7.16 9.46 -17.93
N VAL A 118 -7.22 10.75 -17.56
CA VAL A 118 -8.08 11.75 -18.24
C VAL A 118 -7.35 12.50 -19.33
N LEU A 119 -6.02 12.56 -19.27
CA LEU A 119 -5.19 13.15 -20.32
C LEU A 119 -3.91 12.32 -20.44
N ASP A 120 -3.66 11.80 -21.63
CA ASP A 120 -2.43 11.06 -21.96
C ASP A 120 -1.58 11.89 -22.92
N GLN A 121 -0.33 12.14 -22.55
CA GLN A 121 0.65 12.90 -23.34
C GLN A 121 1.87 12.03 -23.72
N GLY A 122 1.71 10.71 -23.75
CA GLY A 122 2.77 9.75 -24.04
C GLY A 122 3.60 9.44 -22.80
N ASP A 123 4.68 10.18 -22.55
CA ASP A 123 5.55 9.94 -21.40
C ASP A 123 4.93 10.37 -20.05
N THR A 124 3.98 11.30 -20.08
CA THR A 124 3.26 11.81 -18.92
C THR A 124 1.76 11.61 -19.05
N TYR A 125 1.06 11.60 -17.94
CA TYR A 125 -0.40 11.51 -17.91
C TYR A 125 -0.97 12.27 -16.72
N THR A 126 -2.24 12.64 -16.85
CA THR A 126 -3.03 13.19 -15.74
C THR A 126 -4.11 12.17 -15.40
N ILE A 127 -4.23 11.86 -14.11
CA ILE A 127 -5.26 10.96 -13.58
C ILE A 127 -6.48 11.75 -13.10
N ALA A 128 -7.63 11.09 -13.06
CA ALA A 128 -8.86 11.67 -12.53
C ALA A 128 -8.67 12.15 -11.08
N PRO A 129 -9.36 13.22 -10.65
CA PRO A 129 -9.38 13.65 -9.26
C PRO A 129 -9.86 12.52 -8.34
N TYR A 130 -9.36 12.50 -7.12
CA TYR A 130 -9.81 11.52 -6.12
C TYR A 130 -11.29 11.73 -5.78
N THR A 131 -12.03 10.63 -5.73
CA THR A 131 -13.41 10.59 -5.24
C THR A 131 -13.58 9.40 -4.30
N THR A 132 -14.34 9.58 -3.21
CA THR A 132 -14.62 8.49 -2.24
C THR A 132 -15.56 7.41 -2.78
N LYS A 133 -16.06 7.56 -4.02
CA LYS A 133 -17.04 6.66 -4.66
C LYS A 133 -16.45 5.86 -5.81
N GLU A 134 -15.17 5.63 -5.82
CA GLU A 134 -14.53 4.87 -6.90
C GLU A 134 -14.99 3.41 -6.92
N ASN A 135 -15.16 2.89 -8.14
CA ASN A 135 -15.50 1.49 -8.35
C ASN A 135 -14.25 0.62 -8.13
N HIS A 136 -13.98 0.26 -6.87
CA HIS A 136 -12.82 -0.55 -6.52
C HIS A 136 -12.94 -2.02 -6.97
N HIS A 137 -14.15 -2.50 -7.29
CA HIS A 137 -14.39 -3.89 -7.70
C HIS A 137 -13.71 -4.27 -9.02
N ILE A 138 -13.43 -3.30 -9.89
CA ILE A 138 -12.68 -3.54 -11.14
C ILE A 138 -11.30 -4.14 -10.90
N PHE A 139 -10.71 -3.89 -9.72
CA PHE A 139 -9.41 -4.45 -9.36
C PHE A 139 -9.48 -5.89 -8.85
N GLU A 140 -10.68 -6.45 -8.61
CA GLU A 140 -10.81 -7.83 -8.14
C GLU A 140 -10.19 -8.84 -9.12
N ALA A 141 -10.38 -8.61 -10.44
CA ALA A 141 -9.84 -9.47 -11.49
C ALA A 141 -8.40 -9.15 -11.91
N ALA A 142 -7.82 -8.07 -11.37
CA ALA A 142 -6.44 -7.71 -11.69
C ALA A 142 -5.45 -8.71 -11.06
N PRO A 143 -4.26 -8.93 -11.66
CA PRO A 143 -3.24 -9.82 -11.10
C PRO A 143 -2.81 -9.42 -9.68
N ALA A 144 -2.63 -10.38 -8.78
CA ALA A 144 -2.17 -10.15 -7.42
C ALA A 144 -0.78 -9.48 -7.38
N THR A 145 0.07 -9.78 -8.36
CA THR A 145 1.40 -9.17 -8.53
C THR A 145 1.34 -7.65 -8.70
N LEU A 146 0.26 -7.12 -9.26
CA LEU A 146 0.04 -5.67 -9.38
C LEU A 146 -0.09 -5.03 -7.99
N PHE A 147 -0.85 -5.65 -7.08
CA PHE A 147 -0.99 -5.19 -5.71
C PHE A 147 0.36 -5.24 -4.98
N GLY A 148 1.09 -6.35 -5.06
CA GLY A 148 2.42 -6.48 -4.46
C GLY A 148 3.38 -5.39 -4.93
N GLY A 149 3.46 -5.13 -6.24
CA GLY A 149 4.27 -4.07 -6.82
C GLY A 149 3.89 -2.67 -6.33
N ALA A 150 2.60 -2.35 -6.28
CA ALA A 150 2.09 -1.08 -5.78
C ALA A 150 2.43 -0.89 -4.28
N MET A 151 2.28 -1.92 -3.46
CA MET A 151 2.57 -1.85 -2.03
C MET A 151 4.07 -1.71 -1.74
N LEU A 152 4.93 -2.40 -2.47
CA LEU A 152 6.38 -2.24 -2.36
C LEU A 152 6.80 -0.80 -2.70
N PHE A 153 6.25 -0.24 -3.78
CA PHE A 153 6.50 1.16 -4.14
C PHE A 153 6.01 2.12 -3.07
N PHE A 154 4.79 1.91 -2.54
CA PHE A 154 4.21 2.70 -1.48
C PHE A 154 5.08 2.69 -0.22
N CYS A 155 5.48 1.51 0.26
CA CYS A 155 6.32 1.37 1.45
C CYS A 155 7.68 2.05 1.28
N ASN A 156 8.29 1.93 0.11
CA ASN A 156 9.58 2.56 -0.19
C ASN A 156 9.47 4.09 -0.25
N SER A 157 8.42 4.61 -0.86
CA SER A 157 8.16 6.05 -0.96
C SER A 157 7.88 6.66 0.43
N LYS A 158 7.05 5.99 1.26
CA LYS A 158 6.80 6.40 2.64
C LYS A 158 8.09 6.44 3.48
N ARG A 159 8.97 5.46 3.31
CA ARG A 159 10.28 5.43 3.99
C ARG A 159 11.16 6.63 3.60
N ARG A 160 11.18 7.00 2.31
CA ARG A 160 11.91 8.16 1.80
C ARG A 160 11.36 9.46 2.40
N LEU A 161 10.03 9.64 2.42
CA LEU A 161 9.38 10.82 3.03
C LEU A 161 9.71 10.94 4.51
N LEU A 162 9.61 9.87 5.29
CA LEU A 162 9.94 9.89 6.71
C LEU A 162 11.43 10.19 6.96
N SER A 163 12.33 9.71 6.10
CA SER A 163 13.76 10.02 6.21
C SER A 163 14.06 11.48 5.87
N SER A 164 13.42 12.05 4.83
CA SER A 164 13.60 13.45 4.46
C SER A 164 13.03 14.40 5.52
N LEU A 165 11.88 14.08 6.12
CA LEU A 165 11.31 14.85 7.24
C LEU A 165 12.22 14.84 8.46
N ARG A 166 12.83 13.69 8.80
CA ARG A 166 13.79 13.62 9.92
C ARG A 166 15.02 14.48 9.66
N VAL A 167 15.56 14.50 8.45
CA VAL A 167 16.69 15.33 8.06
C VAL A 167 16.31 16.82 8.16
N SER A 168 15.16 17.21 7.61
CA SER A 168 14.68 18.60 7.67
C SER A 168 14.46 19.08 9.09
N LEU A 169 13.82 18.26 9.94
CA LEU A 169 13.61 18.60 11.37
C LEU A 169 14.95 18.72 12.13
N SER A 170 15.91 17.83 11.89
CA SER A 170 17.23 17.92 12.52
C SER A 170 17.99 19.18 12.08
N GLN A 171 17.92 19.56 10.82
CA GLN A 171 18.52 20.81 10.30
C GLN A 171 17.87 22.04 10.92
N THR A 172 16.53 22.07 11.01
CA THR A 172 15.80 23.20 11.63
C THR A 172 16.14 23.35 13.11
N LEU A 173 16.22 22.24 13.86
CA LEU A 173 16.61 22.24 15.26
C LEU A 173 18.06 22.70 15.46
N THR A 174 18.99 22.29 14.59
CA THR A 174 20.40 22.73 14.63
C THR A 174 20.51 24.23 14.33
N GLN A 175 19.76 24.76 13.35
CA GLN A 175 19.74 26.19 13.05
C GLN A 175 19.14 26.99 14.20
N ALA A 176 18.06 26.51 14.83
CA ALA A 176 17.45 27.18 15.99
C ALA A 176 18.40 27.23 17.21
N SER A 177 19.18 26.14 17.43
CA SER A 177 20.17 26.09 18.51
C SER A 177 21.39 27.01 18.25
N LEU A 178 21.76 27.22 17.00
CA LEU A 178 22.85 28.17 16.62
C LEU A 178 22.38 29.61 16.67
N GLY A 179 21.08 29.88 16.42
CA GLY A 179 20.51 31.24 16.50
C GLY A 179 20.32 31.77 17.92
N LEU A 180 20.27 30.91 18.93
CA LEU A 180 20.12 31.26 20.33
C LEU A 180 21.47 31.59 21.03
N SER A 181 22.62 31.43 20.36
CA SER A 181 23.96 31.70 20.90
C SER A 181 24.50 33.12 20.58
N GLY A 182 23.70 34.00 20.00
CA GLY A 182 24.16 35.24 19.39
C GLY A 182 23.80 36.57 20.12
N ASP A 183 23.01 36.58 21.18
CA ASP A 183 22.68 37.83 21.90
C ASP A 183 23.28 37.82 23.31
N GLY A 184 24.58 38.13 23.36
CA GLY A 184 25.23 38.56 24.57
C GLY A 184 24.73 39.96 24.96
N ILE A 185 23.88 40.06 25.98
CA ILE A 185 23.50 41.34 26.62
C ILE A 185 24.76 41.93 27.25
N PRO A 186 25.23 43.16 26.88
CA PRO A 186 26.34 43.78 27.58
C PRO A 186 25.87 44.21 28.97
N LEU A 187 26.50 43.61 30.00
CA LEU A 187 26.37 44.07 31.39
C LEU A 187 26.87 45.49 31.50
N SER A 188 25.96 46.46 31.68
CA SER A 188 26.28 47.82 32.04
C SER A 188 26.79 47.85 33.49
N THR A 189 28.06 48.19 33.67
CA THR A 189 28.67 48.47 34.98
C THR A 189 28.10 49.80 35.57
N PRO A 190 27.70 49.82 36.84
CA PRO A 190 27.27 51.08 37.48
C PRO A 190 28.49 51.98 37.83
N SER A 191 28.41 53.20 37.45
CA SER A 191 29.38 54.24 37.81
C SER A 191 29.38 54.58 39.33
N PRO A 192 30.54 54.86 39.95
CA PRO A 192 30.59 55.16 41.36
C PRO A 192 30.04 56.55 41.70
N MET A 193 29.20 56.64 42.74
CA MET A 193 28.70 57.88 43.36
C MET A 193 29.87 58.64 43.93
N LYS A 194 29.98 59.96 43.54
CA LYS A 194 30.79 60.95 44.22
C LYS A 194 30.00 61.52 45.39
N THR A 195 30.57 61.32 46.58
CA THR A 195 30.21 62.05 47.82
C THR A 195 30.82 63.45 47.81
N SER A 196 30.02 64.44 48.08
CA SER A 196 30.36 65.74 48.65
C SER A 196 29.27 66.23 49.57
#